data_2c97497e647bd70e9ddeabd67188b3d3
#
_entry.id   2c97497e647bd70e9ddeabd67188b3d3
#
_cell.length_a   1.000
_cell.length_b   1.000
_cell.length_c   1.000
_cell.angle_alpha   90.00
_cell.angle_beta   90.00
_cell.angle_gamma   90.00
#
_symmetry.space_group_name_H-M   'P 1'
#
loop_
_entity.id
_entity.type
_entity.pdbx_description
1 polymer ?
#
loop_
_entity_poly.entity_id
_entity_poly.type
_entity_poly.pdbx_seq_one_letter_code
_entity_poly.pdbx_strand_id
1 'polypeptide(L)'
;MRGCALACILAAPAALVAQSDVAFPPEVYAERRARLVERIGAPVIVASEYMIRHGGEKKQEPNFFYLTGVESPYAVLVLIPTATGPREVLFLPAHREFAGAQYSFQDPRLVGAAWNRLIRRLEPGDAAERATGIGETYALDELSERLPALVGSTGELYFAKEAGTLYAPPGLTPPLTIRQQLEASVSERLGGRALADATPVIERMRVIKDAYEIDALRRAAEISAEGLVEAMRRIRPGMNDLEVAGIMEWAWKRAGSPRAAFAPIVASGPDAVSLFTIRSENYSSVNRVMRDGDLVFIDYGAAEWAMYGSDICRTFPVSGRFSPEQRRLYEIVLEAQRAAIAEVRPGANILDVIRAAASVYQAHGLEQNEDIDRMGADRAWGLMPSPTHYLTRDGGLTQYTAVAGLGVRDIGHHVGLEATDGRDYSTPLEPGMVFSVEPKLYAPELDIAIMIEDVILVTDDGYENLSATAPRSVEDIERIMGGG
;
A
#
# COMPACT_ATOMS: atom_id res chain seq x y z
N MET A 1 -4.50 -6.90 -60.41
CA MET A 1 -3.62 -6.28 -59.42
C MET A 1 -4.47 -5.29 -58.62
N ARG A 2 -4.92 -5.70 -57.47
CA ARG A 2 -5.59 -4.82 -56.51
C ARG A 2 -4.72 -4.80 -55.23
N GLY A 3 -4.10 -3.64 -54.99
CA GLY A 3 -3.26 -3.43 -53.83
C GLY A 3 -4.11 -3.26 -52.57
N CYS A 4 -3.91 -4.13 -51.57
CA CYS A 4 -4.36 -3.88 -50.22
C CYS A 4 -3.40 -2.89 -49.53
N ALA A 5 -3.90 -1.71 -49.24
CA ALA A 5 -3.21 -0.77 -48.36
C ALA A 5 -3.43 -1.20 -46.90
N LEU A 6 -2.37 -1.66 -46.26
CA LEU A 6 -2.33 -1.87 -44.82
C LEU A 6 -2.28 -0.50 -44.15
N ALA A 7 -3.38 -0.08 -43.52
CA ALA A 7 -3.39 1.10 -42.67
C ALA A 7 -2.74 0.71 -41.31
N CYS A 8 -1.48 1.10 -41.12
CA CYS A 8 -0.86 1.13 -39.81
C CYS A 8 -1.55 2.21 -38.96
N ILE A 9 -2.39 1.81 -38.05
CA ILE A 9 -2.86 2.68 -36.96
C ILE A 9 -1.66 2.85 -36.02
N LEU A 10 -0.93 3.94 -36.20
CA LEU A 10 0.02 4.44 -35.21
C LEU A 10 -0.83 4.91 -34.02
N ALA A 11 -0.90 4.08 -32.96
CA ALA A 11 -1.35 4.55 -31.67
C ALA A 11 -0.45 5.72 -31.27
N ALA A 12 -1.02 6.91 -31.16
CA ALA A 12 -0.32 8.06 -30.63
C ALA A 12 0.21 7.69 -29.23
N PRO A 13 1.47 8.02 -28.91
CA PRO A 13 1.94 7.83 -27.55
C PRO A 13 1.02 8.64 -26.64
N ALA A 14 0.47 7.99 -25.61
CA ALA A 14 -0.23 8.70 -24.54
C ALA A 14 0.69 9.84 -24.11
N ALA A 15 0.21 11.07 -24.22
CA ALA A 15 0.97 12.24 -23.79
C ALA A 15 1.38 11.97 -22.36
N LEU A 16 2.71 11.94 -22.09
CA LEU A 16 3.21 12.02 -20.73
C LEU A 16 2.63 13.31 -20.16
N VAL A 17 1.58 13.18 -19.37
CA VAL A 17 1.10 14.30 -18.56
C VAL A 17 2.28 14.67 -17.69
N ALA A 18 2.79 15.89 -17.86
CA ALA A 18 3.80 16.42 -16.96
C ALA A 18 3.23 16.25 -15.55
N GLN A 19 3.83 15.36 -14.75
CA GLN A 19 3.42 15.20 -13.37
C GLN A 19 3.50 16.57 -12.72
N SER A 20 2.36 17.06 -12.21
CA SER A 20 2.35 18.25 -11.37
C SER A 20 3.26 18.01 -10.16
N ASP A 21 3.78 19.09 -9.56
CA ASP A 21 4.61 18.98 -8.36
C ASP A 21 3.85 18.36 -7.16
N VAL A 22 2.52 18.23 -7.29
CA VAL A 22 1.60 17.52 -6.37
C VAL A 22 0.63 16.64 -7.16
N ALA A 23 0.20 15.53 -6.55
CA ALA A 23 -0.63 14.53 -7.22
C ALA A 23 -2.07 15.00 -7.48
N PHE A 24 -2.65 15.79 -6.55
CA PHE A 24 -4.03 16.29 -6.62
C PHE A 24 -4.07 17.83 -6.55
N PRO A 25 -5.21 18.46 -6.89
CA PRO A 25 -5.37 19.90 -6.72
C PRO A 25 -5.11 20.36 -5.27
N PRO A 26 -4.50 21.55 -5.05
CA PRO A 26 -4.16 22.03 -3.72
C PRO A 26 -5.35 22.12 -2.75
N GLU A 27 -6.56 22.35 -3.30
CA GLU A 27 -7.81 22.45 -2.53
C GLU A 27 -8.15 21.14 -1.81
N VAL A 28 -7.85 20.00 -2.40
CA VAL A 28 -8.05 18.67 -1.79
C VAL A 28 -7.25 18.54 -0.50
N TYR A 29 -5.98 18.95 -0.55
CA TYR A 29 -5.12 18.91 0.63
C TYR A 29 -5.53 19.96 1.68
N ALA A 30 -5.98 21.15 1.25
CA ALA A 30 -6.48 22.18 2.14
C ALA A 30 -7.71 21.71 2.93
N GLU A 31 -8.66 21.04 2.28
CA GLU A 31 -9.83 20.45 2.93
C GLU A 31 -9.45 19.38 3.95
N ARG A 32 -8.44 18.53 3.64
CA ARG A 32 -7.93 17.51 4.57
C ARG A 32 -7.29 18.16 5.80
N ARG A 33 -6.50 19.21 5.63
CA ARG A 33 -5.88 19.97 6.73
C ARG A 33 -6.92 20.66 7.60
N ALA A 34 -7.94 21.26 7.00
CA ALA A 34 -9.05 21.88 7.72
C ALA A 34 -9.83 20.86 8.57
N ARG A 35 -10.19 19.73 8.00
CA ARG A 35 -10.86 18.63 8.72
C ARG A 35 -10.02 18.07 9.87
N LEU A 36 -8.69 17.97 9.70
CA LEU A 36 -7.81 17.51 10.77
C LEU A 36 -7.82 18.47 11.95
N VAL A 37 -7.67 19.76 11.68
CA VAL A 37 -7.68 20.80 12.72
C VAL A 37 -9.04 20.88 13.42
N GLU A 38 -10.14 20.76 12.68
CA GLU A 38 -11.50 20.72 13.26
C GLU A 38 -11.67 19.53 14.23
N ARG A 39 -11.19 18.35 13.86
CA ARG A 39 -11.28 17.14 14.68
C ARG A 39 -10.43 17.19 15.94
N ILE A 40 -9.23 17.78 15.86
CA ILE A 40 -8.27 17.82 16.96
C ILE A 40 -8.53 19.06 17.86
N GLY A 41 -8.84 20.21 17.30
CA GLY A 41 -9.07 21.45 18.05
C GLY A 41 -7.83 22.08 18.69
N ALA A 42 -6.63 21.58 18.39
CA ALA A 42 -5.35 22.03 18.93
C ALA A 42 -4.29 22.07 17.82
N PRO A 43 -3.12 22.74 18.03
CA PRO A 43 -2.04 22.72 17.05
C PRO A 43 -1.52 21.31 16.77
N VAL A 44 -1.19 21.04 15.49
CA VAL A 44 -0.70 19.74 15.01
C VAL A 44 0.60 19.94 14.25
N ILE A 45 1.58 19.09 14.53
CA ILE A 45 2.85 19.02 13.82
C ILE A 45 2.91 17.69 13.08
N VAL A 46 3.18 17.74 11.77
CA VAL A 46 3.33 16.56 10.92
C VAL A 46 4.67 16.65 10.19
N ALA A 47 5.54 15.68 10.43
CA ALA A 47 6.85 15.63 9.81
C ALA A 47 6.85 14.66 8.63
N SER A 48 7.61 14.99 7.59
CA SER A 48 7.88 14.10 6.48
C SER A 48 8.92 13.02 6.84
N GLU A 49 9.36 12.23 5.85
CA GLU A 49 10.46 11.30 6.03
C GLU A 49 11.79 12.03 6.30
N TYR A 50 12.48 11.63 7.35
CA TYR A 50 13.75 12.24 7.77
C TYR A 50 15.00 11.42 7.42
N MET A 51 14.82 10.31 6.71
CA MET A 51 15.95 9.48 6.31
C MET A 51 16.13 9.42 4.79
N ILE A 52 17.33 9.77 4.32
CA ILE A 52 17.74 9.50 2.94
C ILE A 52 18.39 8.13 2.90
N ARG A 53 17.74 7.16 2.27
CA ARG A 53 18.37 5.87 1.96
C ARG A 53 19.04 5.98 0.58
N HIS A 54 20.33 5.73 0.52
CA HIS A 54 21.05 5.63 -0.76
C HIS A 54 20.65 4.31 -1.45
N GLY A 55 20.21 4.39 -2.71
CA GLY A 55 19.96 3.22 -3.55
C GLY A 55 18.66 2.47 -3.29
N GLY A 56 17.76 2.98 -2.44
CA GLY A 56 16.43 2.41 -2.23
C GLY A 56 15.33 3.28 -2.84
N GLU A 57 14.27 2.65 -3.33
CA GLU A 57 13.06 3.36 -3.68
C GLU A 57 12.45 3.96 -2.41
N LYS A 58 12.18 5.27 -2.46
CA LYS A 58 11.65 6.00 -1.30
C LYS A 58 10.18 6.19 -1.44
N LYS A 59 9.45 5.81 -0.43
CA LYS A 59 8.08 6.26 -0.22
C LYS A 59 8.09 7.42 0.78
N GLN A 60 7.35 8.48 0.46
CA GLN A 60 7.11 9.60 1.35
C GLN A 60 6.36 9.11 2.60
N GLU A 61 6.50 9.82 3.72
CA GLU A 61 5.69 9.57 4.90
C GLU A 61 4.19 9.77 4.57
N PRO A 62 3.34 8.77 4.79
CA PRO A 62 1.98 8.78 4.25
C PRO A 62 1.10 9.89 4.80
N ASN A 63 1.18 10.19 6.10
CA ASN A 63 0.35 11.23 6.72
C ASN A 63 0.74 12.64 6.27
N PHE A 64 2.05 12.89 6.10
CA PHE A 64 2.54 14.13 5.54
C PHE A 64 2.08 14.32 4.09
N PHE A 65 2.22 13.27 3.27
CA PHE A 65 1.76 13.30 1.88
C PHE A 65 0.24 13.49 1.79
N TYR A 66 -0.56 12.79 2.60
CA TYR A 66 -2.01 12.92 2.65
C TYR A 66 -2.47 14.36 2.89
N LEU A 67 -1.71 15.11 3.67
CA LEU A 67 -2.05 16.49 4.05
C LEU A 67 -1.43 17.56 3.14
N THR A 68 -0.42 17.21 2.32
CA THR A 68 0.34 18.21 1.55
C THR A 68 0.47 17.90 0.06
N GLY A 69 0.43 16.62 -0.33
CA GLY A 69 0.77 16.17 -1.68
C GLY A 69 2.26 16.27 -2.03
N VAL A 70 3.11 16.65 -1.09
CA VAL A 70 4.53 16.94 -1.32
C VAL A 70 5.39 15.72 -1.04
N GLU A 71 6.23 15.36 -2.01
CA GLU A 71 7.32 14.41 -1.82
C GLU A 71 8.62 15.18 -1.51
N SER A 72 8.83 15.51 -0.25
CA SER A 72 10.07 16.17 0.20
C SER A 72 10.56 15.54 1.49
N PRO A 73 11.81 15.07 1.56
CA PRO A 73 12.41 14.69 2.84
C PRO A 73 12.61 15.92 3.72
N TYR A 74 12.61 15.72 5.03
CA TYR A 74 12.90 16.73 6.03
C TYR A 74 11.95 17.94 6.05
N ALA A 75 10.73 17.81 5.50
CA ALA A 75 9.72 18.87 5.61
C ALA A 75 8.90 18.72 6.88
N VAL A 76 8.36 19.84 7.39
CA VAL A 76 7.48 19.85 8.56
C VAL A 76 6.30 20.78 8.29
N LEU A 77 5.09 20.24 8.47
CA LEU A 77 3.84 20.96 8.44
C LEU A 77 3.40 21.30 9.86
N VAL A 78 3.03 22.54 10.12
CA VAL A 78 2.44 23.00 11.38
C VAL A 78 1.08 23.60 11.10
N LEU A 79 0.06 23.05 11.72
CA LEU A 79 -1.34 23.50 11.60
C LEU A 79 -1.77 24.10 12.94
N ILE A 80 -2.35 25.28 12.92
CA ILE A 80 -2.79 26.00 14.13
C ILE A 80 -4.26 26.38 13.97
N PRO A 81 -5.17 25.96 14.87
CA PRO A 81 -6.56 26.36 14.82
C PRO A 81 -6.71 27.86 15.01
N THR A 82 -7.56 28.50 14.18
CA THR A 82 -7.97 29.88 14.34
C THR A 82 -9.51 30.02 14.17
N ALA A 83 -10.07 31.16 14.49
CA ALA A 83 -11.50 31.38 14.36
C ALA A 83 -12.02 31.31 12.91
N THR A 84 -11.14 31.47 11.92
CA THR A 84 -11.51 31.54 10.49
C THR A 84 -10.99 30.34 9.67
N GLY A 85 -10.47 29.30 10.33
CA GLY A 85 -9.86 28.13 9.72
C GLY A 85 -8.41 27.94 10.19
N PRO A 86 -7.70 26.91 9.74
CA PRO A 86 -6.33 26.67 10.16
C PRO A 86 -5.37 27.75 9.62
N ARG A 87 -4.47 28.24 10.47
CA ARG A 87 -3.24 28.84 9.98
C ARG A 87 -2.26 27.69 9.66
N GLU A 88 -1.74 27.69 8.46
CA GLU A 88 -0.94 26.62 7.90
C GLU A 88 0.48 27.12 7.64
N VAL A 89 1.48 26.42 8.16
CA VAL A 89 2.89 26.77 8.00
C VAL A 89 3.67 25.56 7.54
N LEU A 90 4.39 25.67 6.43
CA LEU A 90 5.18 24.60 5.86
C LEU A 90 6.67 24.96 5.89
N PHE A 91 7.45 24.15 6.57
CA PHE A 91 8.91 24.24 6.58
C PHE A 91 9.48 23.26 5.56
N LEU A 92 10.30 23.77 4.65
CA LEU A 92 10.91 23.00 3.56
C LEU A 92 12.43 23.13 3.60
N PRO A 93 13.17 22.08 3.20
CA PRO A 93 14.63 22.15 3.08
C PRO A 93 15.03 23.24 2.08
N ALA A 94 15.89 24.17 2.49
CA ALA A 94 16.49 25.14 1.57
C ALA A 94 17.64 24.52 0.77
N HIS A 95 17.85 25.01 -0.44
CA HIS A 95 18.89 24.49 -1.36
C HIS A 95 20.29 24.42 -0.74
N ARG A 96 20.60 25.33 0.18
CA ARG A 96 21.92 25.45 0.86
C ARG A 96 22.25 24.25 1.75
N GLU A 97 21.25 23.59 2.32
CA GLU A 97 21.44 22.52 3.32
C GLU A 97 21.95 21.22 2.69
N PHE A 98 21.68 21.03 1.41
CA PHE A 98 22.09 19.83 0.69
C PHE A 98 23.36 20.00 -0.16
N ALA A 99 23.72 21.22 -0.51
CA ALA A 99 24.90 21.50 -1.32
C ALA A 99 26.23 21.32 -0.57
N GLY A 100 26.18 21.39 0.78
CA GLY A 100 27.41 21.53 1.57
C GLY A 100 28.23 20.27 1.81
N ALA A 101 27.63 19.08 1.83
CA ALA A 101 28.29 17.92 2.40
C ALA A 101 28.74 16.84 1.39
N GLN A 102 28.13 16.69 0.25
CA GLN A 102 28.39 15.54 -0.63
C GLN A 102 28.83 15.84 -2.06
N TYR A 103 28.74 17.09 -2.53
CA TYR A 103 28.98 17.42 -3.94
C TYR A 103 29.87 18.66 -4.14
N SER A 104 30.88 18.80 -3.30
CA SER A 104 31.82 19.95 -3.31
C SER A 104 32.66 20.12 -4.58
N PHE A 105 32.57 19.18 -5.52
CA PHE A 105 33.33 19.19 -6.77
C PHE A 105 32.54 19.60 -8.01
N GLN A 106 31.25 19.97 -7.86
CA GLN A 106 30.43 20.33 -9.00
C GLN A 106 30.23 21.85 -9.09
N ASP A 107 30.28 22.37 -10.33
CA ASP A 107 30.02 23.78 -10.60
C ASP A 107 28.61 24.17 -10.14
N PRO A 108 28.43 25.09 -9.19
CA PRO A 108 27.14 25.52 -8.69
C PRO A 108 26.17 25.99 -9.78
N ARG A 109 26.68 26.48 -10.91
CA ARG A 109 25.86 26.92 -12.06
C ARG A 109 25.23 25.76 -12.81
N LEU A 110 25.86 24.60 -12.81
CA LEU A 110 25.34 23.37 -13.42
C LEU A 110 24.43 22.62 -12.45
N VAL A 111 24.74 22.63 -11.17
CA VAL A 111 24.00 21.92 -10.13
C VAL A 111 22.63 22.56 -9.88
N GLY A 112 22.55 23.89 -9.76
CA GLY A 112 21.29 24.58 -9.43
C GLY A 112 20.14 24.31 -10.39
N ALA A 113 20.36 24.51 -11.70
CA ALA A 113 19.31 24.35 -12.70
C ALA A 113 18.94 22.89 -13.01
N ALA A 114 19.92 21.96 -12.90
CA ALA A 114 19.68 20.53 -13.11
C ALA A 114 19.10 19.87 -11.87
N TRP A 115 19.54 20.29 -10.69
CA TRP A 115 19.10 19.74 -9.41
C TRP A 115 17.60 19.96 -9.16
N ASN A 116 17.11 21.19 -9.38
CA ASN A 116 15.71 21.53 -9.20
C ASN A 116 14.80 20.81 -10.20
N ARG A 117 15.31 20.44 -11.39
CA ARG A 117 14.58 19.63 -12.38
C ARG A 117 14.59 18.15 -12.08
N LEU A 118 15.71 17.62 -11.56
CA LEU A 118 15.88 16.19 -11.34
C LEU A 118 15.27 15.70 -10.02
N ILE A 119 15.27 16.56 -8.99
CA ILE A 119 14.82 16.16 -7.65
C ILE A 119 13.39 16.63 -7.36
N ARG A 120 12.81 17.51 -8.19
CA ARG A 120 11.46 18.09 -8.02
C ARG A 120 11.20 18.58 -6.59
N ARG A 121 12.19 19.21 -5.96
CA ARG A 121 12.05 19.73 -4.61
C ARG A 121 11.33 21.05 -4.63
N LEU A 122 10.32 21.17 -3.81
CA LEU A 122 9.76 22.46 -3.47
C LEU A 122 10.71 23.18 -2.51
N GLU A 123 10.99 24.44 -2.82
CA GLU A 123 11.66 25.37 -1.91
C GLU A 123 10.62 26.34 -1.33
N PRO A 124 10.90 26.96 -0.15
CA PRO A 124 10.01 28.00 0.38
C PRO A 124 9.77 29.11 -0.63
N GLY A 125 8.56 29.63 -0.68
CA GLY A 125 8.14 30.73 -1.55
C GLY A 125 7.04 30.35 -2.55
N ASP A 126 6.88 31.16 -3.59
CA ASP A 126 5.76 31.12 -4.54
C ASP A 126 5.50 29.75 -5.19
N ALA A 127 6.54 28.95 -5.44
CA ALA A 127 6.38 27.63 -6.04
C ALA A 127 5.71 26.66 -5.06
N ALA A 128 6.11 26.69 -3.80
CA ALA A 128 5.51 25.87 -2.76
C ALA A 128 4.07 26.33 -2.46
N GLU A 129 3.81 27.63 -2.43
CA GLU A 129 2.48 28.18 -2.27
C GLU A 129 1.54 27.70 -3.38
N ARG A 130 1.95 27.84 -4.64
CA ARG A 130 1.13 27.36 -5.78
C ARG A 130 0.89 25.86 -5.77
N ALA A 131 1.87 25.08 -5.34
CA ALA A 131 1.76 23.63 -5.31
C ALA A 131 0.87 23.11 -4.18
N THR A 132 0.95 23.71 -3.00
CA THR A 132 0.33 23.20 -1.76
C THR A 132 -0.88 24.00 -1.31
N GLY A 133 -1.06 25.23 -1.81
CA GLY A 133 -2.04 26.19 -1.29
C GLY A 133 -1.62 26.81 0.04
N ILE A 134 -0.42 26.52 0.57
CA ILE A 134 0.06 27.03 1.85
C ILE A 134 0.88 28.31 1.63
N GLY A 135 0.35 29.45 2.04
CA GLY A 135 0.99 30.75 1.82
C GLY A 135 2.16 31.05 2.77
N GLU A 136 2.22 30.43 3.96
CA GLU A 136 3.33 30.60 4.89
C GLU A 136 4.33 29.44 4.73
N THR A 137 5.41 29.70 4.01
CA THR A 137 6.50 28.73 3.81
C THR A 137 7.82 29.29 4.29
N TYR A 138 8.62 28.47 4.99
CA TYR A 138 9.91 28.87 5.57
C TYR A 138 10.96 27.81 5.30
N ALA A 139 12.24 28.21 5.39
CA ALA A 139 13.34 27.26 5.40
C ALA A 139 13.31 26.40 6.67
N LEU A 140 13.68 25.14 6.55
CA LEU A 140 13.64 24.20 7.67
C LEU A 140 14.53 24.62 8.84
N ASP A 141 15.64 25.30 8.58
CA ASP A 141 16.55 25.81 9.61
C ASP A 141 15.91 26.89 10.52
N GLU A 142 14.81 27.51 10.07
CA GLU A 142 14.02 28.45 10.87
C GLU A 142 13.04 27.75 11.84
N LEU A 143 12.82 26.43 11.71
CA LEU A 143 11.82 25.71 12.50
C LEU A 143 12.03 25.87 14.01
N SER A 144 13.24 25.66 14.49
CA SER A 144 13.52 25.67 15.93
C SER A 144 13.32 27.06 16.55
N GLU A 145 13.52 28.13 15.80
CA GLU A 145 13.31 29.50 16.24
C GLU A 145 11.81 29.87 16.24
N ARG A 146 11.12 29.53 15.15
CA ARG A 146 9.72 29.94 14.94
C ARG A 146 8.70 29.11 15.72
N LEU A 147 9.00 27.82 15.95
CA LEU A 147 8.04 26.85 16.50
C LEU A 147 7.41 27.30 17.85
N PRO A 148 8.15 27.79 18.85
CA PRO A 148 7.56 28.23 20.12
C PRO A 148 6.52 29.34 19.95
N ALA A 149 6.75 30.28 19.04
CA ALA A 149 5.82 31.37 18.77
C ALA A 149 4.56 30.89 18.00
N LEU A 150 4.70 29.88 17.15
CA LEU A 150 3.59 29.31 16.38
C LEU A 150 2.63 28.51 17.26
N VAL A 151 3.15 27.62 18.12
CA VAL A 151 2.30 26.69 18.88
C VAL A 151 1.96 27.18 20.29
N GLY A 152 2.49 28.34 20.70
CA GLY A 152 2.30 28.88 22.04
C GLY A 152 2.94 28.04 23.14
N SER A 153 2.79 28.47 24.40
CA SER A 153 3.43 27.84 25.56
C SER A 153 2.50 26.94 26.37
N THR A 154 1.20 26.95 26.11
CA THR A 154 0.18 26.24 26.89
C THR A 154 -0.83 25.50 26.00
N GLY A 155 -1.63 24.64 26.61
CA GLY A 155 -2.67 23.86 25.94
C GLY A 155 -2.12 22.55 25.36
N GLU A 156 -2.98 21.80 24.69
CA GLU A 156 -2.59 20.56 24.01
C GLU A 156 -1.80 20.86 22.72
N LEU A 157 -0.90 19.97 22.37
CA LEU A 157 -0.13 20.00 21.13
C LEU A 157 0.00 18.58 20.62
N TYR A 158 -0.31 18.38 19.36
CA TYR A 158 -0.27 17.08 18.72
C TYR A 158 0.92 16.96 17.77
N PHE A 159 1.41 15.73 17.67
CA PHE A 159 2.45 15.34 16.72
C PHE A 159 2.03 14.05 16.02
N ALA A 160 2.19 13.95 14.70
CA ALA A 160 1.97 12.71 13.98
C ALA A 160 3.10 11.74 14.30
N LYS A 161 2.86 10.86 15.29
CA LYS A 161 3.87 9.96 15.82
C LYS A 161 4.10 8.77 14.90
N GLU A 162 5.28 8.20 14.99
CA GLU A 162 5.60 6.94 14.36
C GLU A 162 5.24 5.79 15.31
N ALA A 163 4.41 4.86 14.83
CA ALA A 163 4.05 3.67 15.60
C ALA A 163 5.21 2.66 15.62
N GLY A 164 5.29 1.91 16.73
CA GLY A 164 6.23 0.81 16.88
C GLY A 164 7.55 1.20 17.55
N THR A 165 8.30 0.17 17.89
CA THR A 165 9.63 0.26 18.49
C THR A 165 10.61 -0.56 17.69
N LEU A 166 11.81 -0.06 17.48
CA LEU A 166 12.87 -0.85 16.89
C LEU A 166 13.24 -2.01 17.84
N TYR A 167 13.61 -3.14 17.26
CA TYR A 167 14.05 -4.29 18.06
C TYR A 167 15.34 -3.95 18.81
N ALA A 168 15.40 -4.37 20.06
CA ALA A 168 16.64 -4.42 20.82
C ALA A 168 16.78 -5.79 21.49
N PRO A 169 18.00 -6.32 21.60
CA PRO A 169 18.25 -7.53 22.39
C PRO A 169 17.78 -7.36 23.83
N PRO A 170 17.41 -8.45 24.53
CA PRO A 170 17.00 -8.39 25.92
C PRO A 170 18.05 -7.67 26.79
N GLY A 171 17.58 -6.74 27.62
CA GLY A 171 18.43 -5.91 28.49
C GLY A 171 19.00 -4.65 27.87
N LEU A 172 18.75 -4.40 26.58
CA LEU A 172 19.08 -3.14 25.91
C LEU A 172 17.82 -2.31 25.68
N THR A 173 17.98 -0.98 25.70
CA THR A 173 16.91 -0.04 25.34
C THR A 173 16.80 0.01 23.81
N PRO A 174 15.61 -0.14 23.22
CA PRO A 174 15.43 0.04 21.79
C PRO A 174 15.88 1.43 21.33
N PRO A 175 16.62 1.54 20.22
CA PRO A 175 16.96 2.85 19.67
C PRO A 175 15.69 3.55 19.20
N LEU A 176 15.70 4.89 19.25
CA LEU A 176 14.63 5.69 18.67
C LEU A 176 14.80 5.76 17.14
N THR A 177 13.69 5.71 16.43
CA THR A 177 13.67 6.06 15.01
C THR A 177 14.02 7.52 14.81
N ILE A 178 14.37 7.93 13.61
CA ILE A 178 14.69 9.34 13.33
C ILE A 178 13.49 10.25 13.61
N ARG A 179 12.27 9.80 13.34
CA ARG A 179 11.06 10.56 13.63
C ARG A 179 10.79 10.68 15.13
N GLN A 180 11.02 9.62 15.88
CA GLN A 180 10.93 9.65 17.35
C GLN A 180 12.01 10.58 17.96
N GLN A 181 13.20 10.64 17.36
CA GLN A 181 14.23 11.61 17.76
C GLN A 181 13.81 13.04 17.48
N LEU A 182 13.16 13.30 16.32
CA LEU A 182 12.59 14.61 16.01
C LEU A 182 11.47 14.99 16.99
N GLU A 183 10.56 14.08 17.31
CA GLU A 183 9.52 14.30 18.32
C GLU A 183 10.13 14.69 19.66
N ALA A 184 11.14 13.96 20.13
CA ALA A 184 11.84 14.27 21.37
C ALA A 184 12.50 15.67 21.32
N SER A 185 13.15 16.02 20.20
CA SER A 185 13.79 17.33 20.00
C SER A 185 12.78 18.48 19.96
N VAL A 186 11.61 18.25 19.35
CA VAL A 186 10.49 19.21 19.35
C VAL A 186 9.98 19.42 20.78
N SER A 187 9.75 18.33 21.53
CA SER A 187 9.34 18.40 22.94
C SER A 187 10.35 19.19 23.78
N GLU A 188 11.64 18.86 23.66
CA GLU A 188 12.73 19.56 24.38
C GLU A 188 12.76 21.05 24.03
N ARG A 189 12.66 21.42 22.75
CA ARG A 189 12.63 22.82 22.28
C ARG A 189 11.47 23.60 22.87
N LEU A 190 10.37 22.93 23.19
CA LEU A 190 9.17 23.50 23.82
C LEU A 190 9.15 23.32 25.37
N GLY A 191 10.31 23.17 25.99
CA GLY A 191 10.47 23.09 27.44
C GLY A 191 10.02 21.77 28.06
N GLY A 192 10.07 20.66 27.31
CA GLY A 192 9.65 19.33 27.76
C GLY A 192 8.13 19.11 27.65
N ARG A 193 7.44 19.89 26.81
CA ARG A 193 5.98 19.78 26.61
C ARG A 193 5.62 18.41 26.04
N ALA A 194 4.67 17.72 26.67
CA ALA A 194 4.14 16.47 26.16
C ALA A 194 3.40 16.69 24.82
N LEU A 195 3.63 15.80 23.88
CA LEU A 195 2.98 15.80 22.57
C LEU A 195 1.97 14.66 22.54
N ALA A 196 0.71 14.97 22.23
CA ALA A 196 -0.32 13.99 21.96
C ALA A 196 -0.16 13.38 20.58
N ASP A 197 -0.72 12.21 20.32
CA ASP A 197 -0.61 11.53 19.03
C ASP A 197 -1.73 11.94 18.08
N ALA A 198 -1.37 12.52 16.94
CA ALA A 198 -2.28 12.86 15.85
C ALA A 198 -2.52 11.70 14.87
N THR A 199 -1.66 10.68 14.87
CA THR A 199 -1.66 9.59 13.89
C THR A 199 -3.00 8.86 13.81
N PRO A 200 -3.65 8.45 14.92
CA PRO A 200 -4.93 7.75 14.84
C PRO A 200 -6.05 8.58 14.19
N VAL A 201 -6.02 9.92 14.36
CA VAL A 201 -7.01 10.80 13.74
C VAL A 201 -6.78 10.90 12.24
N ILE A 202 -5.51 11.01 11.80
CA ILE A 202 -5.16 11.09 10.38
C ILE A 202 -5.45 9.75 9.68
N GLU A 203 -5.06 8.62 10.30
CA GLU A 203 -5.33 7.30 9.75
C GLU A 203 -6.84 7.04 9.59
N ARG A 204 -7.66 7.44 10.55
CA ARG A 204 -9.13 7.36 10.42
C ARG A 204 -9.66 8.21 9.28
N MET A 205 -9.06 9.37 9.00
CA MET A 205 -9.42 10.18 7.83
C MET A 205 -9.05 9.50 6.50
N ARG A 206 -7.97 8.73 6.48
CA ARG A 206 -7.48 7.98 5.31
C ARG A 206 -8.33 6.75 5.00
N VAL A 207 -9.07 6.21 5.97
CA VAL A 207 -9.94 5.04 5.76
C VAL A 207 -11.01 5.32 4.70
N ILE A 208 -11.63 6.50 4.74
CA ILE A 208 -12.64 6.93 3.76
C ILE A 208 -11.96 7.73 2.66
N LYS A 209 -11.88 7.14 1.47
CA LYS A 209 -11.22 7.74 0.31
C LYS A 209 -12.12 8.75 -0.38
N ASP A 210 -11.55 9.88 -0.77
CA ASP A 210 -12.21 10.84 -1.66
C ASP A 210 -12.11 10.38 -3.14
N ALA A 211 -12.77 11.12 -4.04
CA ALA A 211 -12.81 10.77 -5.45
C ALA A 211 -11.43 10.73 -6.11
N TYR A 212 -10.50 11.60 -5.72
CA TYR A 212 -9.14 11.63 -6.25
C TYR A 212 -8.32 10.42 -5.79
N GLU A 213 -8.50 10.00 -4.54
CA GLU A 213 -7.86 8.80 -4.00
C GLU A 213 -8.39 7.54 -4.69
N ILE A 214 -9.70 7.47 -4.90
CA ILE A 214 -10.35 6.35 -5.60
C ILE A 214 -9.83 6.25 -7.05
N ASP A 215 -9.71 7.36 -7.76
CA ASP A 215 -9.17 7.38 -9.13
C ASP A 215 -7.70 6.96 -9.17
N ALA A 216 -6.89 7.37 -8.19
CA ALA A 216 -5.50 6.95 -8.06
C ALA A 216 -5.38 5.44 -7.79
N LEU A 217 -6.21 4.90 -6.88
CA LEU A 217 -6.26 3.48 -6.58
C LEU A 217 -6.74 2.63 -7.76
N ARG A 218 -7.77 3.10 -8.48
CA ARG A 218 -8.24 2.45 -9.72
C ARG A 218 -7.12 2.38 -10.75
N ARG A 219 -6.39 3.48 -10.95
CA ARG A 219 -5.27 3.50 -11.90
C ARG A 219 -4.11 2.60 -11.45
N ALA A 220 -3.78 2.57 -10.17
CA ALA A 220 -2.78 1.66 -9.61
C ALA A 220 -3.18 0.20 -9.83
N ALA A 221 -4.45 -0.16 -9.59
CA ALA A 221 -4.98 -1.50 -9.82
C ALA A 221 -4.95 -1.92 -11.30
N GLU A 222 -5.31 -1.01 -12.23
CA GLU A 222 -5.21 -1.25 -13.67
C GLU A 222 -3.76 -1.55 -14.09
N ILE A 223 -2.80 -0.70 -13.66
CA ILE A 223 -1.38 -0.89 -13.97
C ILE A 223 -0.87 -2.22 -13.40
N SER A 224 -1.30 -2.57 -12.19
CA SER A 224 -0.93 -3.84 -11.55
C SER A 224 -1.46 -5.04 -12.34
N ALA A 225 -2.72 -4.98 -12.78
CA ALA A 225 -3.33 -6.01 -13.62
C ALA A 225 -2.62 -6.17 -14.97
N GLU A 226 -2.17 -5.06 -15.61
CA GLU A 226 -1.36 -5.12 -16.84
C GLU A 226 -0.06 -5.90 -16.60
N GLY A 227 0.64 -5.65 -15.49
CA GLY A 227 1.85 -6.37 -15.11
C GLY A 227 1.61 -7.86 -14.89
N LEU A 228 0.52 -8.20 -14.22
CA LEU A 228 0.12 -9.58 -13.97
C LEU A 228 -0.19 -10.33 -15.28
N VAL A 229 -0.93 -9.70 -16.19
CA VAL A 229 -1.22 -10.28 -17.51
C VAL A 229 0.06 -10.49 -18.32
N GLU A 230 1.02 -9.57 -18.22
CA GLU A 230 2.31 -9.70 -18.89
C GLU A 230 3.15 -10.85 -18.28
N ALA A 231 3.11 -11.03 -16.97
CA ALA A 231 3.69 -12.19 -16.30
C ALA A 231 3.05 -13.50 -16.77
N MET A 232 1.73 -13.60 -16.79
CA MET A 232 0.99 -14.78 -17.29
C MET A 232 1.40 -15.16 -18.73
N ARG A 233 1.60 -14.19 -19.61
CA ARG A 233 2.03 -14.44 -21.00
C ARG A 233 3.45 -14.96 -21.14
N ARG A 234 4.31 -14.70 -20.18
CA ARG A 234 5.75 -14.96 -20.29
C ARG A 234 6.25 -16.10 -19.42
N ILE A 235 5.54 -16.39 -18.33
CA ILE A 235 5.92 -17.45 -17.40
C ILE A 235 5.96 -18.80 -18.12
N ARG A 236 7.01 -19.57 -17.84
CA ARG A 236 7.21 -20.94 -18.31
C ARG A 236 8.14 -21.71 -17.37
N PRO A 237 8.12 -23.02 -17.38
CA PRO A 237 9.09 -23.83 -16.64
C PRO A 237 10.53 -23.45 -17.00
N GLY A 238 11.39 -23.40 -15.99
CA GLY A 238 12.80 -23.01 -16.11
C GLY A 238 13.08 -21.53 -15.77
N MET A 239 12.08 -20.68 -15.68
CA MET A 239 12.22 -19.33 -15.11
C MET A 239 12.29 -19.40 -13.59
N ASN A 240 12.81 -18.32 -12.96
CA ASN A 240 12.82 -18.21 -11.51
C ASN A 240 11.84 -17.14 -11.02
N ASP A 241 11.52 -17.17 -9.72
CA ASP A 241 10.50 -16.31 -9.12
C ASP A 241 10.83 -14.80 -9.28
N LEU A 242 12.12 -14.42 -9.22
CA LEU A 242 12.55 -13.00 -9.40
C LEU A 242 12.41 -12.52 -10.85
N GLU A 243 12.50 -13.42 -11.85
CA GLU A 243 12.23 -13.04 -13.25
C GLU A 243 10.76 -12.61 -13.40
N VAL A 244 9.84 -13.25 -12.68
CA VAL A 244 8.42 -12.89 -12.68
C VAL A 244 8.21 -11.51 -12.11
N ALA A 245 8.78 -11.22 -10.94
CA ALA A 245 8.74 -9.88 -10.34
C ALA A 245 9.30 -8.82 -11.30
N GLY A 246 10.45 -9.11 -11.94
CA GLY A 246 11.07 -8.22 -12.91
C GLY A 246 10.20 -7.93 -14.16
N ILE A 247 9.44 -8.93 -14.63
CA ILE A 247 8.49 -8.75 -15.74
C ILE A 247 7.36 -7.80 -15.34
N MET A 248 6.80 -7.96 -14.15
CA MET A 248 5.73 -7.10 -13.66
C MET A 248 6.20 -5.67 -13.46
N GLU A 249 7.34 -5.46 -12.82
CA GLU A 249 7.92 -4.13 -12.62
C GLU A 249 8.23 -3.43 -13.94
N TRP A 250 8.75 -4.16 -14.95
CA TRP A 250 8.98 -3.61 -16.26
C TRP A 250 7.67 -3.11 -16.91
N ALA A 251 6.59 -3.87 -16.80
CA ALA A 251 5.29 -3.48 -17.32
C ALA A 251 4.75 -2.23 -16.59
N TRP A 252 4.85 -2.18 -15.26
CA TRP A 252 4.41 -1.04 -14.46
C TRP A 252 5.19 0.24 -14.77
N LYS A 253 6.52 0.14 -14.89
CA LYS A 253 7.38 1.28 -15.25
C LYS A 253 7.06 1.82 -16.64
N ARG A 254 6.71 0.95 -17.58
CA ARG A 254 6.21 1.38 -18.91
C ARG A 254 4.86 2.11 -18.83
N ALA A 255 3.99 1.72 -17.92
CA ALA A 255 2.69 2.35 -17.69
C ALA A 255 2.80 3.65 -16.87
N GLY A 256 4.00 4.02 -16.41
CA GLY A 256 4.27 5.26 -15.66
C GLY A 256 4.27 5.11 -14.14
N SER A 257 4.09 3.91 -13.59
CA SER A 257 4.28 3.67 -12.15
C SER A 257 5.78 3.76 -11.80
N PRO A 258 6.18 4.61 -10.86
CA PRO A 258 7.59 4.80 -10.55
C PRO A 258 8.18 3.63 -9.74
N ARG A 259 7.36 2.96 -8.93
CA ARG A 259 7.80 1.94 -7.98
C ARG A 259 6.66 0.98 -7.59
N ALA A 260 7.01 -0.10 -6.92
CA ALA A 260 6.06 -0.96 -6.22
C ALA A 260 5.67 -0.35 -4.87
N ALA A 261 4.45 -0.65 -4.39
CA ALA A 261 4.00 -0.21 -3.06
C ALA A 261 4.64 -1.03 -1.93
N PHE A 262 5.00 -2.28 -2.20
CA PHE A 262 5.70 -3.17 -1.26
C PHE A 262 6.64 -4.15 -1.98
N ALA A 263 7.48 -4.87 -1.22
CA ALA A 263 8.42 -5.83 -1.77
C ALA A 263 7.70 -7.02 -2.43
N PRO A 264 8.26 -7.61 -3.51
CA PRO A 264 7.62 -8.71 -4.22
C PRO A 264 7.46 -9.95 -3.34
N ILE A 265 6.24 -10.48 -3.34
CA ILE A 265 5.90 -11.78 -2.75
C ILE A 265 5.57 -12.70 -3.91
N VAL A 266 6.61 -13.29 -4.51
CA VAL A 266 6.50 -14.23 -5.61
C VAL A 266 7.16 -15.53 -5.20
N ALA A 267 6.43 -16.64 -5.27
CA ALA A 267 6.94 -17.96 -4.93
C ALA A 267 6.25 -19.06 -5.74
N SER A 268 6.95 -20.17 -5.98
CA SER A 268 6.41 -21.28 -6.77
C SER A 268 6.52 -22.63 -6.07
N GLY A 269 5.56 -23.52 -6.35
CA GLY A 269 5.52 -24.86 -5.80
C GLY A 269 5.57 -24.88 -4.27
N PRO A 270 6.42 -25.73 -3.64
CA PRO A 270 6.49 -25.87 -2.19
C PRO A 270 6.90 -24.57 -1.46
N ASP A 271 7.65 -23.67 -2.11
CA ASP A 271 8.08 -22.41 -1.50
C ASP A 271 6.90 -21.47 -1.30
N ALA A 272 5.89 -21.53 -2.15
CA ALA A 272 4.64 -20.77 -1.99
C ALA A 272 3.89 -21.13 -0.70
N VAL A 273 3.92 -22.41 -0.32
CA VAL A 273 3.31 -22.90 0.94
C VAL A 273 4.08 -22.34 2.14
N SER A 274 5.41 -22.30 2.06
CA SER A 274 6.27 -21.85 3.15
C SER A 274 6.27 -20.33 3.34
N LEU A 275 6.02 -19.58 2.28
CA LEU A 275 6.13 -18.11 2.26
C LEU A 275 5.24 -17.43 3.31
N PHE A 276 4.03 -17.95 3.53
CA PHE A 276 3.10 -17.42 4.52
C PHE A 276 3.29 -17.95 5.94
N THR A 277 3.97 -19.08 6.10
CA THR A 277 4.29 -19.64 7.41
C THR A 277 5.58 -19.05 7.98
N ILE A 278 6.50 -18.63 7.10
CA ILE A 278 7.75 -17.99 7.47
C ILE A 278 7.72 -16.57 6.90
N ARG A 279 7.19 -15.61 7.65
CA ARG A 279 7.37 -14.20 7.34
C ARG A 279 8.84 -13.85 7.42
N SER A 280 9.52 -14.03 6.32
CA SER A 280 10.87 -13.54 6.13
C SER A 280 10.77 -12.09 5.67
N GLU A 281 11.42 -11.17 6.37
CA GLU A 281 11.65 -9.81 5.89
C GLU A 281 12.46 -9.78 4.58
N ASN A 282 12.93 -10.93 4.14
CA ASN A 282 13.70 -11.16 2.93
C ASN A 282 12.95 -12.05 1.94
N TYR A 283 11.80 -11.63 1.44
CA TYR A 283 11.09 -12.31 0.34
C TYR A 283 11.99 -12.50 -0.89
N SER A 284 12.91 -11.56 -1.13
CA SER A 284 13.89 -11.66 -2.22
C SER A 284 14.93 -12.79 -2.06
N SER A 285 15.02 -13.44 -0.89
CA SER A 285 15.88 -14.61 -0.71
C SER A 285 15.23 -15.91 -1.21
N VAL A 286 13.91 -15.91 -1.37
CA VAL A 286 13.16 -17.01 -1.98
C VAL A 286 13.23 -16.82 -3.49
N ASN A 287 13.96 -17.66 -4.19
CA ASN A 287 14.13 -17.57 -5.64
C ASN A 287 14.31 -18.97 -6.23
N ARG A 288 13.20 -19.64 -6.43
CA ARG A 288 13.16 -20.99 -6.95
C ARG A 288 13.09 -20.99 -8.48
N VAL A 289 13.71 -21.98 -9.11
CA VAL A 289 13.47 -22.29 -10.53
C VAL A 289 12.17 -23.07 -10.64
N MET A 290 11.19 -22.51 -11.31
CA MET A 290 9.87 -23.06 -11.52
C MET A 290 9.90 -24.32 -12.38
N ARG A 291 9.11 -25.31 -12.04
CA ARG A 291 9.00 -26.59 -12.74
C ARG A 291 7.63 -26.75 -13.40
N ASP A 292 7.58 -27.64 -14.38
CA ASP A 292 6.29 -28.10 -14.92
C ASP A 292 5.46 -28.75 -13.80
N GLY A 293 4.19 -28.39 -13.71
CA GLY A 293 3.28 -28.83 -12.65
C GLY A 293 3.26 -27.92 -11.40
N ASP A 294 4.19 -26.96 -11.24
CA ASP A 294 4.13 -25.99 -10.17
C ASP A 294 2.99 -24.97 -10.39
N LEU A 295 2.40 -24.51 -9.30
CA LEU A 295 1.70 -23.23 -9.26
C LEU A 295 2.70 -22.14 -8.91
N VAL A 296 2.55 -20.96 -9.50
CA VAL A 296 3.20 -19.73 -9.05
C VAL A 296 2.18 -18.87 -8.31
N PHE A 297 2.54 -18.44 -7.13
CA PHE A 297 1.82 -17.55 -6.26
C PHE A 297 2.44 -16.17 -6.38
N ILE A 298 1.63 -15.18 -6.74
CA ILE A 298 2.08 -13.80 -6.92
C ILE A 298 1.18 -12.90 -6.09
N ASP A 299 1.71 -12.42 -4.98
CA ASP A 299 1.16 -11.34 -4.17
C ASP A 299 2.06 -10.12 -4.38
N TYR A 300 1.90 -9.51 -5.53
CA TYR A 300 2.73 -8.40 -6.01
C TYR A 300 1.99 -7.53 -7.03
N GLY A 301 0.69 -7.42 -6.90
CA GLY A 301 -0.11 -6.54 -7.73
C GLY A 301 -0.03 -5.06 -7.34
N ALA A 302 1.06 -4.61 -6.75
CA ALA A 302 1.17 -3.37 -6.01
C ALA A 302 1.91 -2.27 -6.77
N ALA A 303 1.51 -1.99 -8.01
CA ALA A 303 1.97 -0.79 -8.71
C ALA A 303 1.49 0.46 -7.96
N GLU A 304 2.34 1.49 -7.92
CA GLU A 304 2.01 2.76 -7.29
C GLU A 304 1.63 3.82 -8.34
N TRP A 305 0.56 4.56 -8.07
CA TRP A 305 0.17 5.75 -8.83
C TRP A 305 -0.18 6.88 -7.87
N ALA A 306 0.47 8.03 -8.03
CA ALA A 306 0.27 9.19 -7.15
C ALA A 306 0.44 8.84 -5.64
N MET A 307 1.40 8.03 -5.29
CA MET A 307 1.65 7.47 -3.96
C MET A 307 0.65 6.39 -3.49
N TYR A 308 -0.47 6.18 -4.17
CA TYR A 308 -1.45 5.14 -3.84
C TYR A 308 -1.04 3.82 -4.46
N GLY A 309 -1.04 2.75 -3.68
CA GLY A 309 -0.74 1.40 -4.12
C GLY A 309 -2.01 0.58 -4.32
N SER A 310 -1.96 -0.45 -5.18
CA SER A 310 -2.95 -1.51 -5.18
C SER A 310 -2.44 -2.72 -4.42
N ASP A 311 -3.31 -3.71 -4.23
CA ASP A 311 -2.96 -5.00 -3.66
C ASP A 311 -3.73 -6.10 -4.40
N ILE A 312 -3.03 -6.94 -5.15
CA ILE A 312 -3.66 -7.96 -5.99
C ILE A 312 -2.81 -9.22 -5.96
N CYS A 313 -3.42 -10.32 -5.55
CA CYS A 313 -2.79 -11.63 -5.64
C CYS A 313 -3.47 -12.53 -6.66
N ARG A 314 -2.66 -13.29 -7.37
CA ARG A 314 -3.09 -14.40 -8.23
C ARG A 314 -2.19 -15.60 -8.09
N THR A 315 -2.81 -16.77 -8.16
CA THR A 315 -2.11 -18.05 -8.26
C THR A 315 -2.49 -18.72 -9.57
N PHE A 316 -1.50 -19.20 -10.34
CA PHE A 316 -1.76 -19.87 -11.61
C PHE A 316 -0.66 -20.86 -11.98
N PRO A 317 -0.94 -21.85 -12.88
CA PRO A 317 0.02 -22.89 -13.21
C PRO A 317 1.15 -22.33 -14.10
N VAL A 318 2.39 -22.67 -13.75
CA VAL A 318 3.59 -22.28 -14.51
C VAL A 318 3.54 -22.80 -15.96
N SER A 319 2.95 -23.98 -16.17
CA SER A 319 2.77 -24.60 -17.50
C SER A 319 1.59 -24.03 -18.31
N GLY A 320 0.81 -23.10 -17.73
CA GLY A 320 -0.35 -22.52 -18.40
C GLY A 320 -1.63 -23.34 -18.35
N ARG A 321 -1.62 -24.51 -17.69
CA ARG A 321 -2.81 -25.35 -17.50
C ARG A 321 -2.88 -25.91 -16.09
N PHE A 322 -4.01 -25.73 -15.45
CA PHE A 322 -4.28 -26.33 -14.15
C PHE A 322 -4.41 -27.86 -14.28
N SER A 323 -3.80 -28.60 -13.35
CA SER A 323 -4.15 -30.00 -13.17
C SER A 323 -5.59 -30.11 -12.64
N PRO A 324 -6.26 -31.27 -12.74
CA PRO A 324 -7.60 -31.42 -12.21
C PRO A 324 -7.73 -31.04 -10.72
N GLU A 325 -6.74 -31.39 -9.92
CA GLU A 325 -6.72 -31.07 -8.49
C GLU A 325 -6.45 -29.59 -8.22
N GLN A 326 -5.50 -28.98 -8.92
CA GLN A 326 -5.24 -27.55 -8.85
C GLN A 326 -6.47 -26.75 -9.24
N ARG A 327 -7.15 -27.12 -10.33
CA ARG A 327 -8.41 -26.49 -10.77
C ARG A 327 -9.48 -26.58 -9.69
N ARG A 328 -9.70 -27.77 -9.15
CA ARG A 328 -10.70 -27.99 -8.09
C ARG A 328 -10.47 -27.07 -6.88
N LEU A 329 -9.23 -27.02 -6.39
CA LEU A 329 -8.87 -26.18 -5.25
C LEU A 329 -8.95 -24.69 -5.58
N TYR A 330 -8.52 -24.30 -6.77
CA TYR A 330 -8.60 -22.91 -7.23
C TYR A 330 -10.04 -22.42 -7.33
N GLU A 331 -10.94 -23.24 -7.89
CA GLU A 331 -12.37 -22.92 -8.04
C GLU A 331 -13.06 -22.73 -6.67
N ILE A 332 -12.67 -23.50 -5.64
CA ILE A 332 -13.16 -23.31 -4.27
C ILE A 332 -12.75 -21.92 -3.73
N VAL A 333 -11.46 -21.53 -3.90
CA VAL A 333 -11.00 -20.20 -3.45
C VAL A 333 -11.69 -19.09 -4.22
N LEU A 334 -11.88 -19.25 -5.53
CA LEU A 334 -12.59 -18.27 -6.36
C LEU A 334 -14.07 -18.14 -5.96
N GLU A 335 -14.73 -19.24 -5.61
CA GLU A 335 -16.11 -19.24 -5.09
C GLU A 335 -16.17 -18.52 -3.74
N ALA A 336 -15.24 -18.81 -2.84
CA ALA A 336 -15.13 -18.14 -1.53
C ALA A 336 -14.91 -16.62 -1.68
N GLN A 337 -14.04 -16.21 -2.61
CA GLN A 337 -13.81 -14.79 -2.89
C GLN A 337 -15.07 -14.10 -3.42
N ARG A 338 -15.77 -14.74 -4.37
CA ARG A 338 -17.01 -14.19 -4.92
C ARG A 338 -18.09 -14.05 -3.85
N ALA A 339 -18.23 -15.03 -2.97
CA ALA A 339 -19.18 -15.00 -1.87
C ALA A 339 -18.85 -13.86 -0.89
N ALA A 340 -17.56 -13.70 -0.52
CA ALA A 340 -17.09 -12.62 0.32
C ALA A 340 -17.38 -11.23 -0.28
N ILE A 341 -17.02 -11.02 -1.55
CA ILE A 341 -17.24 -9.74 -2.24
C ILE A 341 -18.73 -9.41 -2.36
N ALA A 342 -19.60 -10.40 -2.53
CA ALA A 342 -21.04 -10.19 -2.63
C ALA A 342 -21.68 -9.63 -1.34
N GLU A 343 -21.04 -9.81 -0.18
CA GLU A 343 -21.48 -9.23 1.09
C GLU A 343 -21.03 -7.79 1.30
N VAL A 344 -20.16 -7.26 0.44
CA VAL A 344 -19.65 -5.89 0.57
C VAL A 344 -20.73 -4.89 0.17
N ARG A 345 -21.21 -4.13 1.17
CA ARG A 345 -22.19 -3.05 1.00
C ARG A 345 -22.14 -2.09 2.20
N PRO A 346 -22.65 -0.87 2.07
CA PRO A 346 -22.78 0.03 3.20
C PRO A 346 -23.54 -0.59 4.38
N GLY A 347 -23.00 -0.43 5.57
CA GLY A 347 -23.57 -0.96 6.82
C GLY A 347 -23.32 -2.45 7.08
N ALA A 348 -22.72 -3.18 6.14
CA ALA A 348 -22.28 -4.55 6.39
C ALA A 348 -21.12 -4.57 7.40
N ASN A 349 -20.99 -5.68 8.12
CA ASN A 349 -19.85 -5.90 9.00
C ASN A 349 -18.81 -6.74 8.26
N ILE A 350 -17.54 -6.48 8.50
CA ILE A 350 -16.46 -7.30 7.93
C ILE A 350 -16.60 -8.79 8.30
N LEU A 351 -17.18 -9.09 9.46
CA LEU A 351 -17.47 -10.46 9.86
C LEU A 351 -18.46 -11.16 8.91
N ASP A 352 -19.38 -10.43 8.28
CA ASP A 352 -20.32 -11.02 7.30
C ASP A 352 -19.56 -11.41 6.02
N VAL A 353 -18.61 -10.59 5.59
CA VAL A 353 -17.70 -10.87 4.46
C VAL A 353 -16.89 -12.15 4.73
N ILE A 354 -16.35 -12.27 5.95
CA ILE A 354 -15.59 -13.46 6.37
C ILE A 354 -16.45 -14.71 6.43
N ARG A 355 -17.65 -14.61 7.04
CA ARG A 355 -18.60 -15.74 7.14
C ARG A 355 -19.02 -16.25 5.78
N ALA A 356 -19.19 -15.37 4.80
CA ALA A 356 -19.53 -15.75 3.45
C ALA A 356 -18.45 -16.63 2.80
N ALA A 357 -17.18 -16.21 2.88
CA ALA A 357 -16.06 -17.03 2.42
C ALA A 357 -15.98 -18.36 3.17
N ALA A 358 -16.13 -18.31 4.49
CA ALA A 358 -16.10 -19.45 5.38
C ALA A 358 -17.15 -20.50 5.04
N SER A 359 -18.37 -20.05 4.75
CA SER A 359 -19.49 -20.95 4.39
C SER A 359 -19.21 -21.75 3.13
N VAL A 360 -18.47 -21.16 2.17
CA VAL A 360 -18.05 -21.89 0.96
C VAL A 360 -17.06 -22.99 1.31
N TYR A 361 -16.04 -22.68 2.11
CA TYR A 361 -15.07 -23.69 2.54
C TYR A 361 -15.76 -24.85 3.29
N GLN A 362 -16.69 -24.54 4.19
CA GLN A 362 -17.47 -25.56 4.91
C GLN A 362 -18.31 -26.43 3.95
N ALA A 363 -18.96 -25.83 2.95
CA ALA A 363 -19.74 -26.56 1.95
C ALA A 363 -18.89 -27.57 1.15
N HIS A 364 -17.60 -27.28 0.99
CA HIS A 364 -16.63 -28.19 0.37
C HIS A 364 -15.95 -29.15 1.37
N GLY A 365 -16.44 -29.23 2.61
CA GLY A 365 -15.88 -30.11 3.64
C GLY A 365 -14.56 -29.62 4.25
N LEU A 366 -14.25 -28.34 4.08
CA LEU A 366 -13.08 -27.67 4.65
C LEU A 366 -13.50 -26.96 5.95
N GLU A 367 -13.10 -27.49 7.10
CA GLU A 367 -13.46 -26.91 8.40
C GLU A 367 -12.58 -25.70 8.74
N GLN A 368 -13.16 -24.72 9.43
CA GLN A 368 -12.45 -23.57 9.96
C GLN A 368 -11.93 -23.83 11.37
N ASN A 369 -10.77 -23.26 11.68
CA ASN A 369 -10.12 -23.46 12.96
C ASN A 369 -10.62 -22.59 14.09
N GLU A 370 -11.42 -21.54 13.82
CA GLU A 370 -11.87 -20.59 14.82
C GLU A 370 -13.36 -20.29 14.75
N ASP A 371 -13.91 -20.02 15.92
CA ASP A 371 -15.28 -19.61 16.10
C ASP A 371 -15.42 -18.13 15.72
N ILE A 372 -15.70 -17.84 14.46
CA ILE A 372 -15.89 -16.49 13.93
C ILE A 372 -16.92 -15.70 14.74
N ASP A 373 -17.90 -16.40 15.31
CA ASP A 373 -18.96 -15.76 16.09
C ASP A 373 -18.50 -15.24 17.46
N ARG A 374 -17.36 -15.71 17.96
CA ARG A 374 -16.73 -15.20 19.18
C ARG A 374 -15.77 -14.03 18.96
N MET A 375 -15.53 -13.67 17.72
CA MET A 375 -14.64 -12.56 17.38
C MET A 375 -15.38 -11.24 17.34
N GLY A 376 -14.79 -10.19 17.88
CA GLY A 376 -15.25 -8.82 17.68
C GLY A 376 -14.77 -8.28 16.34
N ALA A 377 -15.48 -7.29 15.77
CA ALA A 377 -15.12 -6.68 14.50
C ALA A 377 -13.71 -6.07 14.49
N ASP A 378 -13.24 -5.58 15.63
CA ASP A 378 -11.89 -5.05 15.85
C ASP A 378 -10.77 -6.11 15.73
N ARG A 379 -11.10 -7.38 15.98
CA ARG A 379 -10.20 -8.51 15.73
C ARG A 379 -10.26 -9.04 14.30
N ALA A 380 -11.36 -8.79 13.62
CA ALA A 380 -11.62 -9.32 12.29
C ALA A 380 -10.69 -8.74 11.22
N TRP A 381 -10.19 -7.53 11.40
CA TRP A 381 -9.35 -6.84 10.43
C TRP A 381 -7.87 -6.98 10.78
N GLY A 382 -7.24 -7.41 11.52
CA GLY A 382 -5.79 -7.31 11.73
C GLY A 382 -5.18 -8.42 12.56
N LEU A 383 -6.01 -9.33 13.07
CA LEU A 383 -5.58 -10.40 13.97
C LEU A 383 -6.21 -11.75 13.64
N MET A 384 -7.00 -11.82 12.55
CA MET A 384 -7.68 -13.07 12.19
C MET A 384 -6.72 -14.07 11.57
N PRO A 385 -6.76 -15.31 12.02
CA PRO A 385 -6.38 -16.38 11.14
C PRO A 385 -7.33 -16.34 9.95
N SER A 386 -6.79 -16.06 8.78
CA SER A 386 -7.45 -16.36 7.51
C SER A 386 -8.05 -17.76 7.64
N PRO A 387 -9.18 -18.07 7.01
CA PRO A 387 -9.58 -19.45 6.80
C PRO A 387 -8.53 -20.17 5.96
N THR A 388 -7.41 -20.45 6.58
CA THR A 388 -6.31 -21.21 5.99
C THR A 388 -6.63 -22.67 6.24
N HIS A 389 -7.01 -23.35 5.20
CA HIS A 389 -7.35 -24.76 5.27
C HIS A 389 -6.22 -25.57 4.66
N TYR A 390 -5.75 -26.55 5.40
CA TYR A 390 -4.73 -27.49 4.94
C TYR A 390 -5.41 -28.79 4.56
N LEU A 391 -5.25 -29.19 3.30
CA LEU A 391 -5.69 -30.46 2.80
C LEU A 391 -4.56 -31.49 2.88
N THR A 392 -4.80 -32.63 3.52
CA THR A 392 -3.86 -33.73 3.55
C THR A 392 -4.06 -34.68 2.34
N ARG A 393 -3.07 -35.52 2.01
CA ARG A 393 -3.11 -36.45 0.88
C ARG A 393 -4.28 -37.41 0.89
N ASP A 394 -4.75 -37.77 2.06
CA ASP A 394 -5.89 -38.69 2.28
C ASP A 394 -7.23 -37.97 2.34
N GLY A 395 -7.26 -36.67 1.99
CA GLY A 395 -8.48 -35.85 1.98
C GLY A 395 -8.91 -35.40 3.37
N GLY A 396 -8.10 -35.66 4.41
CA GLY A 396 -8.31 -35.12 5.74
C GLY A 396 -7.88 -33.67 5.84
N LEU A 397 -8.43 -32.95 6.82
CA LEU A 397 -8.01 -31.60 7.18
C LEU A 397 -7.04 -31.68 8.34
N THR A 398 -5.84 -31.14 8.16
CA THR A 398 -4.96 -30.90 9.29
C THR A 398 -5.16 -29.46 9.76
N GLN A 399 -5.60 -29.28 10.98
CA GLN A 399 -5.57 -27.98 11.64
C GLN A 399 -4.13 -27.58 11.87
N TYR A 400 -3.66 -26.53 11.21
CA TYR A 400 -2.44 -25.88 11.61
C TYR A 400 -2.73 -25.06 12.86
N THR A 401 -2.34 -25.57 13.99
CA THR A 401 -2.25 -24.75 15.19
C THR A 401 -1.19 -23.69 14.91
N ALA A 402 -1.60 -22.44 14.75
CA ALA A 402 -0.67 -21.33 14.62
C ALA A 402 0.39 -21.44 15.72
N VAL A 403 1.66 -21.51 15.35
CA VAL A 403 2.75 -21.40 16.30
C VAL A 403 2.57 -20.04 16.97
N ALA A 404 2.47 -20.03 18.29
CA ALA A 404 2.19 -18.85 19.08
C ALA A 404 3.10 -17.69 18.63
N GLY A 405 2.50 -16.60 18.13
CA GLY A 405 3.20 -15.40 17.69
C GLY A 405 3.19 -15.12 16.18
N LEU A 406 2.76 -16.05 15.34
CA LEU A 406 2.61 -15.83 13.88
C LEU A 406 1.12 -15.84 13.54
N GLY A 407 0.47 -14.70 13.67
CA GLY A 407 -0.93 -14.53 13.26
C GLY A 407 -1.04 -14.76 11.74
N VAL A 408 -1.82 -15.75 11.34
CA VAL A 408 -2.25 -15.90 9.96
C VAL A 408 -3.33 -14.86 9.73
N ARG A 409 -3.18 -14.02 8.71
CA ARG A 409 -4.03 -12.85 8.46
C ARG A 409 -5.20 -13.21 7.56
N ASP A 410 -6.26 -12.66 7.86
CA ASP A 410 -7.25 -11.75 7.30
C ASP A 410 -7.86 -12.14 5.97
N ILE A 411 -9.19 -11.90 5.89
CA ILE A 411 -9.87 -11.81 4.59
C ILE A 411 -9.36 -10.60 3.79
N GLY A 412 -8.64 -9.65 4.43
CA GLY A 412 -8.07 -8.48 3.83
C GLY A 412 -7.77 -7.33 4.79
N HIS A 413 -7.36 -6.20 4.25
CA HIS A 413 -7.03 -4.98 4.97
C HIS A 413 -7.34 -3.75 4.12
N HIS A 414 -7.41 -2.56 4.75
CA HIS A 414 -7.55 -1.32 4.00
C HIS A 414 -6.34 -1.09 3.09
N VAL A 415 -6.59 -0.55 1.89
CA VAL A 415 -5.59 -0.24 0.87
C VAL A 415 -5.63 1.25 0.56
N GLY A 416 -4.46 1.88 0.37
CA GLY A 416 -4.37 3.30 0.08
C GLY A 416 -2.95 3.79 -0.16
N LEU A 417 -2.53 4.80 0.60
CA LEU A 417 -1.16 5.30 0.58
C LEU A 417 -0.15 4.26 1.07
N GLU A 418 -0.61 3.31 1.85
CA GLU A 418 0.14 2.13 2.29
C GLU A 418 -0.58 0.88 1.81
N ALA A 419 0.15 -0.23 1.61
CA ALA A 419 -0.46 -1.50 1.31
C ALA A 419 -1.49 -1.87 2.40
N THR A 420 -1.11 -1.70 3.68
CA THR A 420 -2.05 -1.77 4.81
C THR A 420 -2.31 -0.35 5.29
N ASP A 421 -3.41 0.26 4.83
CA ASP A 421 -3.72 1.68 4.98
C ASP A 421 -4.81 1.96 6.01
N GLY A 422 -4.43 2.63 7.09
CA GLY A 422 -5.32 2.89 8.21
C GLY A 422 -5.59 1.65 9.06
N ARG A 423 -6.04 1.85 10.30
CA ARG A 423 -6.19 0.77 11.29
C ARG A 423 -7.51 0.80 12.03
N ASP A 424 -8.49 1.54 11.52
CA ASP A 424 -9.83 1.54 12.13
C ASP A 424 -10.70 0.48 11.47
N TYR A 425 -10.82 -0.64 12.15
CA TYR A 425 -11.59 -1.80 11.73
C TYR A 425 -12.84 -2.03 12.57
N SER A 426 -13.20 -1.06 13.41
CA SER A 426 -14.28 -1.18 14.39
C SER A 426 -15.64 -0.72 13.85
N THR A 427 -15.66 0.00 12.73
CA THR A 427 -16.87 0.54 12.13
C THR A 427 -17.48 -0.38 11.07
N PRO A 428 -18.82 -0.35 10.86
CA PRO A 428 -19.43 -0.94 9.68
C PRO A 428 -18.82 -0.37 8.40
N LEU A 429 -18.92 -1.11 7.29
CA LEU A 429 -18.46 -0.66 5.99
C LEU A 429 -19.21 0.60 5.56
N GLU A 430 -18.46 1.61 5.15
CA GLU A 430 -18.98 2.91 4.70
C GLU A 430 -18.53 3.19 3.25
N PRO A 431 -19.35 3.93 2.46
CA PRO A 431 -18.93 4.37 1.13
C PRO A 431 -17.61 5.11 1.17
N GLY A 432 -16.72 4.80 0.21
CA GLY A 432 -15.36 5.32 0.14
C GLY A 432 -14.32 4.46 0.87
N MET A 433 -14.70 3.44 1.63
CA MET A 433 -13.73 2.46 2.13
C MET A 433 -13.20 1.62 0.97
N VAL A 434 -11.88 1.41 0.94
CA VAL A 434 -11.21 0.53 -0.02
C VAL A 434 -10.38 -0.49 0.74
N PHE A 435 -10.56 -1.77 0.43
CA PHE A 435 -9.84 -2.85 1.10
C PHE A 435 -9.64 -4.06 0.18
N SER A 436 -8.67 -4.91 0.52
CA SER A 436 -8.44 -6.18 -0.17
C SER A 436 -9.42 -7.25 0.29
N VAL A 437 -9.75 -8.17 -0.62
CA VAL A 437 -10.50 -9.41 -0.31
C VAL A 437 -9.70 -10.58 -0.86
N GLU A 438 -9.07 -11.34 0.03
CA GLU A 438 -7.96 -12.25 -0.27
C GLU A 438 -8.08 -13.65 0.38
N PRO A 439 -9.16 -14.41 0.16
CA PRO A 439 -9.25 -15.76 0.72
C PRO A 439 -8.13 -16.66 0.20
N LYS A 440 -7.67 -17.55 1.07
CA LYS A 440 -6.49 -18.39 0.86
C LYS A 440 -6.80 -19.86 1.14
N LEU A 441 -6.06 -20.76 0.47
CA LEU A 441 -6.08 -22.19 0.73
C LEU A 441 -4.66 -22.74 0.61
N TYR A 442 -4.23 -23.50 1.61
CA TYR A 442 -2.95 -24.18 1.61
C TYR A 442 -3.14 -25.69 1.69
N ALA A 443 -2.45 -26.42 0.82
CA ALA A 443 -2.38 -27.88 0.81
C ALA A 443 -0.90 -28.29 0.80
N PRO A 444 -0.21 -28.27 1.96
CA PRO A 444 1.24 -28.51 2.04
C PRO A 444 1.66 -29.86 1.49
N GLU A 445 0.85 -30.91 1.68
CA GLU A 445 1.16 -32.25 1.16
C GLU A 445 1.10 -32.37 -0.37
N LEU A 446 0.50 -31.36 -1.03
CA LEU A 446 0.39 -31.26 -2.48
C LEU A 446 1.33 -30.19 -3.07
N ASP A 447 2.09 -29.50 -2.24
CA ASP A 447 2.88 -28.31 -2.62
C ASP A 447 2.02 -27.21 -3.27
N ILE A 448 0.79 -27.04 -2.79
CA ILE A 448 -0.19 -26.09 -3.31
C ILE A 448 -0.49 -24.99 -2.29
N ALA A 449 -0.33 -23.75 -2.71
CA ALA A 449 -0.85 -22.54 -2.05
C ALA A 449 -1.63 -21.74 -3.08
N ILE A 450 -2.85 -21.35 -2.74
CA ILE A 450 -3.73 -20.57 -3.61
C ILE A 450 -4.25 -19.38 -2.85
N MET A 451 -4.13 -18.19 -3.44
CA MET A 451 -4.79 -16.95 -3.03
C MET A 451 -5.31 -16.24 -4.26
N ILE A 452 -6.48 -15.65 -4.12
CA ILE A 452 -7.08 -14.77 -5.12
C ILE A 452 -7.51 -13.51 -4.39
N GLU A 453 -6.90 -12.39 -4.74
CA GLU A 453 -7.10 -11.12 -4.08
C GLU A 453 -7.52 -10.04 -5.07
N ASP A 454 -8.50 -9.27 -4.68
CA ASP A 454 -8.96 -8.08 -5.40
C ASP A 454 -9.12 -6.89 -4.45
N VAL A 455 -8.91 -5.69 -4.99
CA VAL A 455 -9.15 -4.42 -4.31
C VAL A 455 -10.60 -4.00 -4.51
N ILE A 456 -11.33 -3.85 -3.42
CA ILE A 456 -12.77 -3.60 -3.41
C ILE A 456 -13.07 -2.23 -2.80
N LEU A 457 -13.79 -1.38 -3.53
CA LEU A 457 -14.35 -0.12 -3.07
C LEU A 457 -15.80 -0.35 -2.61
N VAL A 458 -16.13 0.16 -1.44
CA VAL A 458 -17.53 0.25 -0.98
C VAL A 458 -18.16 1.48 -1.65
N THR A 459 -19.25 1.26 -2.41
CA THR A 459 -20.03 2.33 -3.06
C THR A 459 -21.28 2.66 -2.25
N ASP A 460 -22.05 3.67 -2.66
CA ASP A 460 -23.31 4.05 -1.97
C ASP A 460 -24.34 2.94 -1.93
N ASP A 461 -24.32 2.02 -2.89
CA ASP A 461 -25.34 0.97 -3.10
C ASP A 461 -24.78 -0.45 -3.15
N GLY A 462 -23.47 -0.63 -2.93
CA GLY A 462 -22.83 -1.95 -2.98
C GLY A 462 -21.32 -1.87 -3.01
N TYR A 463 -20.70 -2.36 -4.08
CA TYR A 463 -19.25 -2.36 -4.26
C TYR A 463 -18.82 -2.17 -5.72
N GLU A 464 -17.60 -1.72 -5.90
CA GLU A 464 -16.87 -1.77 -7.18
C GLU A 464 -15.57 -2.56 -6.97
N ASN A 465 -15.25 -3.46 -7.87
CA ASN A 465 -13.96 -4.14 -7.90
C ASN A 465 -12.98 -3.32 -8.75
N LEU A 466 -12.06 -2.61 -8.11
CA LEU A 466 -11.07 -1.76 -8.78
C LEU A 466 -10.04 -2.56 -9.58
N SER A 467 -9.85 -3.84 -9.25
CA SER A 467 -8.93 -4.78 -9.90
C SER A 467 -9.64 -5.75 -10.87
N ALA A 468 -10.87 -5.44 -11.31
CA ALA A 468 -11.69 -6.32 -12.15
C ALA A 468 -11.02 -6.71 -13.48
N THR A 469 -10.03 -5.94 -13.96
CA THR A 469 -9.25 -6.22 -15.17
C THR A 469 -8.19 -7.31 -14.95
N ALA A 470 -7.87 -7.67 -13.70
CA ALA A 470 -6.97 -8.78 -13.39
C ALA A 470 -7.68 -10.13 -13.62
N PRO A 471 -7.19 -11.00 -14.53
CA PRO A 471 -7.82 -12.28 -14.81
C PRO A 471 -7.92 -13.14 -13.55
N ARG A 472 -9.08 -13.75 -13.32
CA ARG A 472 -9.31 -14.62 -12.14
C ARG A 472 -10.07 -15.92 -12.43
N SER A 473 -10.72 -16.05 -13.59
CA SER A 473 -11.31 -17.35 -13.97
C SER A 473 -10.23 -18.29 -14.51
N VAL A 474 -10.39 -19.58 -14.28
CA VAL A 474 -9.50 -20.62 -14.82
C VAL A 474 -9.41 -20.49 -16.34
N GLU A 475 -10.55 -20.26 -17.00
CA GLU A 475 -10.66 -20.14 -18.45
C GLU A 475 -9.89 -18.94 -18.99
N ASP A 476 -9.95 -17.79 -18.32
CA ASP A 476 -9.23 -16.58 -18.74
C ASP A 476 -7.74 -16.74 -18.55
N ILE A 477 -7.30 -17.30 -17.41
CA ILE A 477 -5.89 -17.59 -17.12
C ILE A 477 -5.31 -18.54 -18.19
N GLU A 478 -5.94 -19.70 -18.40
CA GLU A 478 -5.48 -20.67 -19.38
C GLU A 478 -5.48 -20.13 -20.82
N ARG A 479 -6.47 -19.28 -21.16
CA ARG A 479 -6.54 -18.62 -22.48
C ARG A 479 -5.39 -17.63 -22.67
N ILE A 480 -5.06 -16.82 -21.65
CA ILE A 480 -3.97 -15.85 -21.71
C ILE A 480 -2.64 -16.54 -21.84
N MET A 481 -2.43 -17.59 -21.05
CA MET A 481 -1.18 -18.35 -21.03
C MET A 481 -1.02 -19.28 -22.26
N GLY A 482 -2.10 -19.77 -22.84
CA GLY A 482 -2.09 -20.64 -24.02
C GLY A 482 -2.01 -19.91 -25.36
N GLY A 483 -2.05 -18.58 -25.38
CA GLY A 483 -2.06 -17.74 -26.60
C GLY A 483 -0.73 -17.11 -26.97
N GLY A 484 0.39 -17.56 -26.37
CA GLY A 484 1.76 -17.11 -26.66
C GLY A 484 2.48 -17.97 -27.68
#